data_407ee3a00a197a8638f665ebf30dabd7
#
_entry.id   407ee3a00a197a8638f665ebf30dabd7
#
_cell.length_a   1.000
_cell.length_b   1.000
_cell.length_c   1.000
_cell.angle_alpha   90.00
_cell.angle_beta   90.00
_cell.angle_gamma   90.00
#
_symmetry.space_group_name_H-M   'P 1'
#
loop_
_entity.id
_entity.type
_entity.pdbx_description
1 polymer ?
#
loop_
_entity_poly.entity_id
_entity_poly.type
_entity_poly.pdbx_seq_one_letter_code
_entity_poly.pdbx_strand_id
1 'polypeptide(L)'
;MVSGDELREVMRRVPAGVAVVTVDLGGQRAGLTVASLVSLSLEPPLVGFAIRRDAALHELLREAQELAVSVLAAGQEHIAQHFARGVPPIALWERIPLRDEPDGPPQLEGAVAWLRCRLTEEHPTGDHTFFVAAVETAEPGPPQARPLVFHGQAYAAL
;
A
#
# COMPACT_ATOMS: atom_id res chain seq x y z
N MET A 1 24.23 18.57 3.53
CA MET A 1 23.11 17.61 3.36
C MET A 1 21.99 18.05 4.30
N VAL A 2 20.75 18.06 3.81
CA VAL A 2 19.58 18.43 4.65
C VAL A 2 19.28 17.32 5.67
N SER A 3 18.65 17.69 6.77
CA SER A 3 18.15 16.75 7.77
C SER A 3 16.88 16.03 7.28
N GLY A 4 16.55 14.90 7.91
CA GLY A 4 15.30 14.20 7.63
C GLY A 4 14.06 15.05 7.92
N ASP A 5 14.12 15.94 8.91
CA ASP A 5 13.00 16.84 9.25
C ASP A 5 12.82 17.94 8.20
N GLU A 6 13.89 18.51 7.69
CA GLU A 6 13.84 19.46 6.58
C GLU A 6 13.25 18.81 5.31
N LEU A 7 13.69 17.60 4.98
CA LEU A 7 13.12 16.84 3.87
C LEU A 7 11.63 16.57 4.07
N ARG A 8 11.25 16.10 5.26
CA ARG A 8 9.85 15.82 5.61
C ARG A 8 8.96 17.04 5.42
N GLU A 9 9.43 18.23 5.84
CA GLU A 9 8.68 19.49 5.70
C GLU A 9 8.40 19.82 4.22
N VAL A 10 9.37 19.61 3.35
CA VAL A 10 9.19 19.81 1.90
C VAL A 10 8.25 18.76 1.31
N MET A 11 8.43 17.49 1.69
CA MET A 11 7.62 16.39 1.15
C MET A 11 6.15 16.44 1.58
N ARG A 12 5.82 17.13 2.66
CA ARG A 12 4.42 17.42 3.03
C ARG A 12 3.65 18.19 1.95
N ARG A 13 4.34 18.91 1.08
CA ARG A 13 3.75 19.68 -0.02
C ARG A 13 3.48 18.84 -1.27
N VAL A 14 3.98 17.63 -1.31
CA VAL A 14 3.79 16.70 -2.44
C VAL A 14 2.54 15.87 -2.17
N PRO A 15 1.47 16.02 -2.96
CA PRO A 15 0.31 15.15 -2.82
C PRO A 15 0.65 13.74 -3.29
N ALA A 16 0.12 12.74 -2.61
CA ALA A 16 0.32 11.35 -2.96
C ALA A 16 -0.99 10.57 -2.89
N GLY A 17 -1.17 9.62 -3.78
CA GLY A 17 -2.22 8.63 -3.66
C GLY A 17 -1.99 7.74 -2.44
N VAL A 18 -3.06 7.17 -1.91
CA VAL A 18 -3.02 6.32 -0.72
C VAL A 18 -3.42 4.90 -1.10
N ALA A 19 -2.59 3.94 -0.75
CA ALA A 19 -2.87 2.53 -0.98
C ALA A 19 -2.56 1.70 0.26
N VAL A 20 -3.16 0.51 0.35
CA VAL A 20 -2.81 -0.51 1.33
C VAL A 20 -2.18 -1.68 0.61
N VAL A 21 -0.96 -2.02 0.98
CA VAL A 21 -0.27 -3.23 0.53
C VAL A 21 -0.58 -4.34 1.53
N THR A 22 -1.00 -5.50 1.03
CA THR A 22 -1.38 -6.66 1.84
C THR A 22 -0.64 -7.91 1.42
N VAL A 23 -0.43 -8.80 2.36
CA VAL A 23 0.15 -10.14 2.15
C VAL A 23 -0.65 -11.20 2.89
N ASP A 24 -0.53 -12.44 2.44
CA ASP A 24 -1.00 -13.63 3.15
C ASP A 24 0.09 -14.69 3.07
N LEU A 25 0.76 -14.94 4.18
CA LEU A 25 1.79 -15.96 4.30
C LEU A 25 1.25 -17.12 5.13
N GLY A 26 0.71 -18.13 4.45
CA GLY A 26 0.18 -19.32 5.12
C GLY A 26 -0.94 -19.03 6.13
N GLY A 27 -1.80 -18.05 5.84
CA GLY A 27 -2.87 -17.59 6.72
C GLY A 27 -2.48 -16.44 7.65
N GLN A 28 -1.19 -16.08 7.73
CA GLN A 28 -0.73 -14.90 8.42
C GLN A 28 -0.89 -13.68 7.51
N ARG A 29 -1.94 -12.91 7.74
CA ARG A 29 -2.29 -11.74 6.95
C ARG A 29 -1.76 -10.48 7.59
N ALA A 30 -1.16 -9.62 6.79
CA ALA A 30 -0.70 -8.29 7.21
C ALA A 30 -1.01 -7.26 6.13
N GLY A 31 -1.04 -6.00 6.54
CA GLY A 31 -1.27 -4.87 5.65
C GLY A 31 -0.64 -3.61 6.18
N LEU A 32 -0.25 -2.72 5.28
CA LEU A 32 0.35 -1.43 5.61
C LEU A 32 -0.08 -0.37 4.59
N THR A 33 -0.44 0.80 5.10
CA THR A 33 -0.72 1.98 4.27
C THR A 33 0.56 2.55 3.71
N VAL A 34 0.58 2.79 2.40
CA VAL A 34 1.70 3.44 1.70
C VAL A 34 1.19 4.64 0.91
N ALA A 35 2.03 5.67 0.84
CA ALA A 35 1.83 6.85 -0.01
C ALA A 35 2.94 6.96 -1.08
N SER A 36 3.65 5.87 -1.31
CA SER A 36 4.81 5.79 -2.20
C SER A 36 4.56 4.95 -3.46
N LEU A 37 3.32 4.49 -3.68
CA LEU A 37 3.01 3.68 -4.86
C LEU A 37 3.25 4.48 -6.14
N VAL A 38 4.04 3.90 -7.04
CA VAL A 38 4.40 4.52 -8.31
C VAL A 38 4.37 3.49 -9.46
N SER A 39 3.90 3.91 -10.62
CA SER A 39 4.04 3.15 -11.86
C SER A 39 5.47 3.27 -12.38
N LEU A 40 6.12 2.16 -12.65
CA LEU A 40 7.52 2.13 -13.10
C LEU A 40 7.66 1.78 -14.58
N SER A 41 6.88 0.81 -15.04
CA SER A 41 6.98 0.30 -16.41
C SER A 41 5.63 -0.24 -16.86
N LEU A 42 5.36 -0.15 -18.16
CA LEU A 42 4.19 -0.77 -18.78
C LEU A 42 4.54 -2.06 -19.51
N GLU A 43 5.82 -2.24 -19.86
CA GLU A 43 6.28 -3.46 -20.55
C GLU A 43 7.68 -3.84 -20.04
N PRO A 44 7.79 -4.82 -19.14
CA PRO A 44 6.68 -5.47 -18.41
C PRO A 44 5.96 -4.51 -17.46
N PRO A 45 4.73 -4.80 -17.03
CA PRO A 45 3.99 -3.94 -16.09
C PRO A 45 4.58 -4.06 -14.68
N LEU A 46 5.18 -2.97 -14.20
CA LEU A 46 5.84 -2.89 -12.90
C LEU A 46 5.33 -1.71 -12.09
N VAL A 47 5.19 -1.93 -10.80
CA VAL A 47 4.96 -0.90 -9.80
C VAL A 47 6.04 -0.93 -8.73
N GLY A 48 6.23 0.21 -8.06
CA GLY A 48 7.17 0.32 -6.95
C GLY A 48 6.53 1.00 -5.75
N PHE A 49 7.05 0.69 -4.57
CA PHE A 49 6.65 1.32 -3.30
C PHE A 49 7.73 1.12 -2.25
N ALA A 50 7.76 2.00 -1.25
CA ALA A 50 8.74 1.95 -0.17
C ALA A 50 8.09 1.54 1.15
N ILE A 51 8.73 0.65 1.89
CA ILE A 51 8.31 0.21 3.22
C ILE A 51 9.47 0.38 4.20
N ARG A 52 9.16 0.90 5.39
CA ARG A 52 10.14 1.01 6.47
C ARG A 52 10.65 -0.38 6.87
N ARG A 53 11.95 -0.47 7.11
CA ARG A 53 12.59 -1.75 7.49
C ARG A 53 12.12 -2.30 8.83
N ASP A 54 11.65 -1.44 9.72
CA ASP A 54 11.11 -1.82 11.03
C ASP A 54 9.59 -2.12 11.02
N ALA A 55 8.93 -2.00 9.87
CA ALA A 55 7.52 -2.36 9.75
C ALA A 55 7.33 -3.89 9.74
N ALA A 56 6.31 -4.37 10.44
CA ALA A 56 6.02 -5.82 10.50
C ALA A 56 5.77 -6.44 9.11
N LEU A 57 5.19 -5.66 8.18
CA LEU A 57 4.96 -6.12 6.81
C LEU A 57 6.26 -6.39 6.04
N HIS A 58 7.37 -5.71 6.38
CA HIS A 58 8.61 -5.77 5.61
C HIS A 58 9.11 -7.21 5.39
N GLU A 59 9.30 -7.97 6.46
CA GLU A 59 9.79 -9.35 6.35
C GLU A 59 8.72 -10.30 5.82
N LEU A 60 7.46 -10.13 6.20
CA LEU A 60 6.36 -10.95 5.69
C LEU A 60 6.23 -10.83 4.17
N LEU A 61 6.39 -9.61 3.64
CA LEU A 61 6.36 -9.36 2.21
C LEU A 61 7.52 -10.07 1.48
N ARG A 62 8.72 -10.01 2.05
CA ARG A 62 9.90 -10.69 1.50
C ARG A 62 9.74 -12.21 1.46
N GLU A 63 9.09 -12.79 2.45
CA GLU A 63 8.82 -14.22 2.49
C GLU A 63 7.66 -14.63 1.58
N ALA A 64 6.57 -13.87 1.60
CA ALA A 64 5.37 -14.18 0.83
C ALA A 64 5.58 -14.06 -0.68
N GLN A 65 6.39 -13.09 -1.13
CA GLN A 65 6.63 -12.77 -2.54
C GLN A 65 5.40 -12.30 -3.31
N GLU A 66 4.21 -12.70 -2.90
CA GLU A 66 2.93 -12.29 -3.47
C GLU A 66 2.28 -11.22 -2.60
N LEU A 67 1.68 -10.23 -3.25
CA LEU A 67 1.01 -9.13 -2.57
C LEU A 67 -0.20 -8.65 -3.35
N ALA A 68 -1.11 -7.98 -2.65
CA ALA A 68 -2.14 -7.19 -3.27
C ALA A 68 -1.97 -5.71 -2.89
N VAL A 69 -2.45 -4.85 -3.77
CA VAL A 69 -2.51 -3.40 -3.55
C VAL A 69 -3.95 -2.95 -3.74
N SER A 70 -4.52 -2.33 -2.73
CA SER A 70 -5.82 -1.67 -2.81
C SER A 70 -5.61 -0.16 -2.78
N VAL A 71 -5.90 0.51 -3.89
CA VAL A 71 -5.80 1.98 -3.99
C VAL A 71 -7.06 2.57 -3.38
N LEU A 72 -6.92 3.32 -2.29
CA LEU A 72 -8.06 3.74 -1.48
C LEU A 72 -8.89 4.83 -2.14
N ALA A 73 -10.19 4.78 -1.88
CA ALA A 73 -11.18 5.76 -2.30
C ALA A 73 -11.43 6.83 -1.24
N ALA A 74 -12.00 7.95 -1.67
CA ALA A 74 -12.59 8.94 -0.79
C ALA A 74 -13.56 8.26 0.17
N GLY A 75 -13.52 8.63 1.45
CA GLY A 75 -14.31 7.99 2.51
C GLY A 75 -13.60 6.83 3.21
N GLN A 76 -12.44 6.41 2.74
CA GLN A 76 -11.63 5.35 3.35
C GLN A 76 -10.48 5.88 4.22
N GLU A 77 -10.55 7.11 4.69
CA GLU A 77 -9.54 7.71 5.58
C GLU A 77 -9.31 6.88 6.84
N HIS A 78 -10.37 6.33 7.41
CA HIS A 78 -10.30 5.47 8.59
C HIS A 78 -9.53 4.17 8.32
N ILE A 79 -9.64 3.61 7.12
CA ILE A 79 -8.88 2.43 6.69
C ILE A 79 -7.40 2.79 6.52
N ALA A 80 -7.11 3.91 5.86
CA ALA A 80 -5.74 4.39 5.71
C ALA A 80 -5.06 4.59 7.07
N GLN A 81 -5.73 5.21 8.02
CA GLN A 81 -5.24 5.41 9.38
C GLN A 81 -5.06 4.09 10.13
N HIS A 82 -5.98 3.16 9.98
CA HIS A 82 -5.94 1.86 10.63
C HIS A 82 -4.68 1.07 10.24
N PHE A 83 -4.39 0.96 8.95
CA PHE A 83 -3.19 0.26 8.46
C PHE A 83 -1.89 1.07 8.58
N ALA A 84 -1.95 2.36 8.92
CA ALA A 84 -0.79 3.19 9.22
C ALA A 84 -0.35 3.13 10.69
N ARG A 85 -1.26 2.72 11.58
CA ARG A 85 -1.01 2.62 13.02
C ARG A 85 -0.47 1.27 13.38
N GLY A 86 0.43 0.90 14.00
CA GLY A 86 0.86 -0.43 14.41
C GLY A 86 -0.21 -1.22 15.18
N VAL A 87 -1.35 -1.45 14.58
CA VAL A 87 -2.44 -2.25 15.15
C VAL A 87 -1.98 -3.69 15.33
N PRO A 88 -2.21 -4.31 16.50
CA PRO A 88 -1.83 -5.71 16.69
C PRO A 88 -2.45 -6.63 15.64
N PRO A 89 -1.74 -7.66 15.17
CA PRO A 89 -2.22 -8.56 14.11
C PRO A 89 -3.60 -9.16 14.37
N ILE A 90 -3.90 -9.47 15.63
CA ILE A 90 -5.19 -10.05 16.03
C ILE A 90 -6.39 -9.13 15.76
N ALA A 91 -6.17 -7.82 15.82
CA ALA A 91 -7.22 -6.81 15.62
C ALA A 91 -7.15 -6.14 14.24
N LEU A 92 -6.12 -6.44 13.45
CA LEU A 92 -5.85 -5.73 12.19
C LEU A 92 -7.00 -5.87 11.17
N TRP A 93 -7.66 -7.01 11.16
CA TRP A 93 -8.70 -7.34 10.17
C TRP A 93 -10.13 -7.21 10.71
N GLU A 94 -10.29 -6.88 11.99
CA GLU A 94 -11.61 -6.68 12.57
C GLU A 94 -12.34 -5.51 11.89
N ARG A 95 -13.56 -5.75 11.42
CA ARG A 95 -14.42 -4.75 10.77
C ARG A 95 -13.81 -4.11 9.52
N ILE A 96 -12.83 -4.76 8.90
CA ILE A 96 -12.29 -4.32 7.61
C ILE A 96 -13.04 -5.08 6.51
N PRO A 97 -13.82 -4.37 5.67
CA PRO A 97 -14.51 -5.02 4.56
C PRO A 97 -13.51 -5.52 3.51
N LEU A 98 -13.57 -6.80 3.19
CA LEU A 98 -12.73 -7.43 2.17
C LEU A 98 -13.58 -7.84 0.97
N ARG A 99 -12.98 -7.80 -0.21
CA ARG A 99 -13.59 -8.39 -1.40
C ARG A 99 -13.67 -9.91 -1.21
N ASP A 100 -14.71 -10.48 -1.80
CA ASP A 100 -14.90 -11.93 -1.82
C ASP A 100 -13.96 -12.59 -2.85
N GLU A 101 -12.70 -12.69 -2.47
CA GLU A 101 -11.64 -13.32 -3.26
C GLU A 101 -11.16 -14.55 -2.52
N PRO A 102 -11.32 -15.78 -3.11
CA PRO A 102 -11.11 -17.01 -2.37
C PRO A 102 -9.67 -17.26 -1.96
N ASP A 103 -8.68 -16.74 -2.70
CA ASP A 103 -7.27 -17.07 -2.50
C ASP A 103 -6.35 -15.85 -2.58
N GLY A 104 -5.25 -15.90 -1.83
CA GLY A 104 -4.14 -14.95 -1.87
C GLY A 104 -4.28 -13.76 -0.93
N PRO A 105 -3.43 -12.74 -1.11
CA PRO A 105 -3.44 -11.54 -0.28
C PRO A 105 -4.79 -10.83 -0.32
N PRO A 106 -5.33 -10.40 0.85
CA PRO A 106 -6.66 -9.79 0.90
C PRO A 106 -6.71 -8.46 0.14
N GLN A 107 -7.83 -8.24 -0.55
CA GLN A 107 -8.14 -6.99 -1.22
C GLN A 107 -9.25 -6.26 -0.47
N LEU A 108 -9.11 -4.95 -0.28
CA LEU A 108 -10.05 -4.14 0.48
C LEU A 108 -11.26 -3.77 -0.38
N GLU A 109 -12.47 -3.95 0.14
CA GLU A 109 -13.70 -3.53 -0.53
C GLU A 109 -13.76 -2.00 -0.65
N GLY A 110 -14.36 -1.50 -1.72
CA GLY A 110 -14.61 -0.07 -1.91
C GLY A 110 -13.43 0.75 -2.43
N ALA A 111 -12.30 0.15 -2.76
CA ALA A 111 -11.16 0.83 -3.34
C ALA A 111 -11.41 1.30 -4.79
N VAL A 112 -10.62 2.25 -5.28
CA VAL A 112 -10.71 2.73 -6.68
C VAL A 112 -10.00 1.82 -7.67
N ALA A 113 -9.07 0.97 -7.20
CA ALA A 113 -8.37 0.01 -8.03
C ALA A 113 -7.72 -1.08 -7.17
N TRP A 114 -7.50 -2.24 -7.76
CA TRP A 114 -6.81 -3.37 -7.14
C TRP A 114 -5.74 -3.93 -8.08
N LEU A 115 -4.60 -4.29 -7.48
CA LEU A 115 -3.53 -5.00 -8.16
C LEU A 115 -3.22 -6.28 -7.40
N ARG A 116 -2.88 -7.35 -8.12
CA ARG A 116 -2.15 -8.50 -7.59
C ARG A 116 -0.76 -8.48 -8.21
N CYS A 117 0.23 -8.64 -7.39
CA CYS A 117 1.61 -8.48 -7.82
C CYS A 117 2.49 -9.58 -7.23
N ARG A 118 3.63 -9.76 -7.88
CA ARG A 118 4.73 -10.61 -7.40
C ARG A 118 5.99 -9.76 -7.29
N LEU A 119 6.68 -9.86 -6.16
CA LEU A 119 7.96 -9.18 -5.97
C LEU A 119 8.97 -9.64 -7.02
N THR A 120 9.70 -8.69 -7.60
CA THR A 120 10.79 -8.96 -8.54
C THR A 120 12.13 -8.44 -8.04
N GLU A 121 12.14 -7.31 -7.35
CA GLU A 121 13.36 -6.68 -6.85
C GLU A 121 13.13 -5.98 -5.52
N GLU A 122 14.19 -5.85 -4.74
CA GLU A 122 14.22 -5.05 -3.53
C GLU A 122 15.51 -4.23 -3.47
N HIS A 123 15.40 -2.96 -3.14
CA HIS A 123 16.53 -2.03 -3.07
C HIS A 123 16.57 -1.34 -1.71
N PRO A 124 17.59 -1.57 -0.88
CA PRO A 124 17.78 -0.82 0.36
C PRO A 124 17.91 0.69 0.07
N THR A 125 17.07 1.49 0.71
CA THR A 125 17.03 2.96 0.54
C THR A 125 16.97 3.66 1.89
N GLY A 126 18.09 3.72 2.59
CA GLY A 126 18.16 4.31 3.93
C GLY A 126 17.37 3.50 4.97
N ASP A 127 16.40 4.13 5.62
CA ASP A 127 15.52 3.49 6.63
C ASP A 127 14.33 2.72 6.01
N HIS A 128 14.23 2.71 4.68
CA HIS A 128 13.23 1.95 3.91
C HIS A 128 13.89 0.90 3.02
N THR A 129 13.07 0.03 2.47
CA THR A 129 13.37 -0.76 1.28
C THR A 129 12.38 -0.36 0.19
N PHE A 130 12.89 -0.06 -1.00
CA PHE A 130 12.07 0.13 -2.18
C PHE A 130 11.87 -1.21 -2.86
N PHE A 131 10.61 -1.62 -2.96
CA PHE A 131 10.21 -2.87 -3.59
C PHE A 131 9.71 -2.61 -5.00
N VAL A 132 10.10 -3.48 -5.92
CA VAL A 132 9.58 -3.54 -7.29
C VAL A 132 8.75 -4.80 -7.44
N ALA A 133 7.56 -4.69 -7.99
CA ALA A 133 6.67 -5.81 -8.18
C ALA A 133 6.07 -5.84 -9.59
N ALA A 134 6.06 -7.01 -10.19
CA ALA A 134 5.38 -7.26 -11.45
C ALA A 134 3.86 -7.36 -11.20
N VAL A 135 3.08 -6.68 -11.99
CA VAL A 135 1.62 -6.67 -11.88
C VAL A 135 1.07 -7.86 -12.66
N GLU A 136 0.47 -8.82 -11.96
CA GLU A 136 -0.14 -10.01 -12.56
C GLU A 136 -1.60 -9.76 -12.95
N THR A 137 -2.34 -9.01 -12.13
CA THR A 137 -3.70 -8.56 -12.46
C THR A 137 -3.90 -7.11 -12.03
N ALA A 138 -4.68 -6.37 -12.80
CA ALA A 138 -5.06 -5.00 -12.50
C ALA A 138 -6.55 -4.83 -12.79
N GLU A 139 -7.29 -4.29 -11.84
CA GLU A 139 -8.73 -4.14 -11.94
C GLU A 139 -9.12 -2.73 -11.48
N PRO A 140 -9.75 -1.92 -12.36
CA PRO A 140 -10.30 -0.63 -11.96
C PRO A 140 -11.57 -0.81 -11.14
N GLY A 141 -11.76 0.04 -10.15
CA GLY A 141 -13.01 0.14 -9.40
C GLY A 141 -14.09 0.89 -10.18
N PRO A 142 -15.20 1.27 -9.51
CA PRO A 142 -16.30 1.98 -10.15
C PRO A 142 -15.82 3.29 -10.79
N PRO A 143 -16.28 3.64 -12.02
CA PRO A 143 -15.81 4.85 -12.73
C PRO A 143 -16.03 6.15 -11.97
N GLN A 144 -17.05 6.21 -11.10
CA GLN A 144 -17.37 7.37 -10.28
C GLN A 144 -16.58 7.44 -8.97
N ALA A 145 -15.82 6.40 -8.63
CA ALA A 145 -15.04 6.38 -7.40
C ALA A 145 -13.91 7.42 -7.48
N ARG A 146 -13.81 8.23 -6.43
CA ARG A 146 -12.80 9.28 -6.32
C ARG A 146 -11.64 8.78 -5.46
N PRO A 147 -10.39 9.01 -5.86
CA PRO A 147 -9.24 8.56 -5.08
C PRO A 147 -9.05 9.35 -3.79
N LEU A 148 -8.53 8.66 -2.77
CA LEU A 148 -8.04 9.27 -1.55
C LEU A 148 -6.61 9.81 -1.80
N VAL A 149 -6.35 11.02 -1.33
CA VAL A 149 -5.06 11.70 -1.46
C VAL A 149 -4.56 12.09 -0.08
N PHE A 150 -3.25 11.94 0.14
CA PHE A 150 -2.55 12.41 1.33
C PHE A 150 -1.71 13.63 0.98
N HIS A 151 -1.95 14.74 1.70
CA HIS A 151 -1.24 16.00 1.50
C HIS A 151 -1.26 16.82 2.78
N GLY A 152 -0.13 17.42 3.15
CA GLY A 152 -0.05 18.28 4.33
C GLY A 152 -0.42 17.56 5.64
N GLN A 153 -0.13 16.28 5.76
CA GLN A 153 -0.49 15.41 6.88
C GLN A 153 -2.01 15.18 7.06
N ALA A 154 -2.77 15.43 6.01
CA ALA A 154 -4.22 15.21 6.01
C ALA A 154 -4.65 14.42 4.78
N TYR A 155 -5.79 13.76 4.90
CA TYR A 155 -6.43 13.09 3.78
C TYR A 155 -7.43 14.02 3.10
N ALA A 156 -7.50 13.93 1.78
CA ALA A 156 -8.46 14.64 0.95
C ALA A 156 -8.95 13.75 -0.19
N ALA A 157 -10.01 14.14 -0.84
CA ALA A 157 -10.51 13.51 -2.06
C ALA A 157 -10.32 14.44 -3.25
N LEU A 158 -10.02 13.88 -4.41
CA LEU A 158 -10.02 14.62 -5.67
C LEU A 158 -11.42 14.72 -6.28
#